data_c08ac010dd26cf34a6bcbbcf8cea6d38
#
_entry.id   c08ac010dd26cf34a6bcbbcf8cea6d38
#
_cell.length_a   1.000
_cell.length_b   1.000
_cell.length_c   1.000
_cell.angle_alpha   90.00
_cell.angle_beta   90.00
_cell.angle_gamma   90.00
#
_symmetry.space_group_name_H-M   'P 1'
#
loop_
_entity.id
_entity.type
_entity.pdbx_description
1 polymer ?
#
loop_
_entity_poly.entity_id
_entity_poly.type
_entity_poly.pdbx_seq_one_letter_code
_entity_poly.pdbx_strand_id
1 'polypeptide(L)'
;QGYSSAASDVYKRQLFKAAKMNDLIARHPMDGVRFTKPVRAVDDIKFLTCDDQQRFLEVAQRSHNYNQYALILETGLRTGEMIGLTWDAIDFEKRTLTVNKTLEFRHAQKYWRAGPPKTQQSYRTIPLTNRAYDILKSIWDSRDNRKESPLLSQTLEYIDRRTGTTSQLVMRDLVFINWRTGEPAKNSSYDTHLYKLCDEAGINRFCMHALRHTYATRAIESGMQPKVLQKLLGHASIKTTMDRYVHVTTDSLDQAVRQFESKGFSDIKLNAKMA
;
A
#
# COMPACT_ATOMS: atom_id res chain seq x y z
N GLN A 1 -7.37 31.60 -1.98
CA GLN A 1 -8.47 30.70 -2.35
C GLN A 1 -8.23 29.35 -1.67
N GLY A 2 -9.07 29.08 -0.63
CA GLY A 2 -9.01 27.77 0.04
C GLY A 2 -9.51 26.68 -0.91
N TYR A 3 -8.63 25.75 -1.28
CA TYR A 3 -9.00 24.55 -2.00
C TYR A 3 -9.90 23.68 -1.10
N SER A 4 -11.21 23.62 -1.41
CA SER A 4 -12.10 22.64 -0.80
C SER A 4 -11.64 21.25 -1.23
N SER A 5 -11.26 20.38 -0.29
CA SER A 5 -10.88 19.00 -0.63
C SER A 5 -12.11 18.27 -1.17
N ALA A 6 -11.91 17.32 -2.12
CA ALA A 6 -13.00 16.50 -2.65
C ALA A 6 -13.83 15.77 -1.55
N ALA A 7 -13.20 15.52 -0.39
CA ALA A 7 -13.87 15.00 0.80
C ALA A 7 -14.84 16.03 1.41
N SER A 8 -14.47 17.32 1.44
CA SER A 8 -15.33 18.41 1.91
C SER A 8 -16.57 18.57 1.03
N ASP A 9 -16.43 18.40 -0.28
CA ASP A 9 -17.55 18.53 -1.22
C ASP A 9 -18.54 17.36 -1.14
N VAL A 10 -18.03 16.15 -0.90
CA VAL A 10 -18.87 14.98 -0.62
C VAL A 10 -19.66 15.18 0.67
N TYR A 11 -19.01 15.73 1.71
CA TYR A 11 -19.66 15.98 3.00
C TYR A 11 -20.74 17.06 2.89
N LYS A 12 -20.49 18.14 2.17
CA LYS A 12 -21.47 19.19 1.88
C LYS A 12 -22.68 18.64 1.13
N ARG A 13 -22.46 17.80 0.10
CA ARG A 13 -23.56 17.14 -0.62
C ARG A 13 -24.42 16.26 0.29
N GLN A 14 -23.80 15.48 1.19
CA GLN A 14 -24.53 14.66 2.14
C GLN A 14 -25.36 15.49 3.12
N LEU A 15 -24.79 16.60 3.63
CA LEU A 15 -25.46 17.53 4.52
C LEU A 15 -26.70 18.14 3.84
N PHE A 16 -26.56 18.67 2.63
CA PHE A 16 -27.69 19.25 1.89
C PHE A 16 -28.73 18.21 1.47
N LYS A 17 -28.30 16.97 1.19
CA LYS A 17 -29.24 15.88 0.94
C LYS A 17 -30.07 15.56 2.19
N ALA A 18 -29.45 15.50 3.36
CA ALA A 18 -30.14 15.28 4.62
C ALA A 18 -31.08 16.46 4.94
N ALA A 19 -30.66 17.71 4.73
CA ALA A 19 -31.50 18.88 4.92
C ALA A 19 -32.73 18.87 4.01
N LYS A 20 -32.58 18.47 2.73
CA LYS A 20 -33.71 18.31 1.82
C LYS A 20 -34.65 17.18 2.22
N MET A 21 -34.10 16.06 2.67
CA MET A 21 -34.93 14.91 3.14
C MET A 21 -35.73 15.21 4.41
N ASN A 22 -35.30 16.18 5.21
CA ASN A 22 -35.99 16.66 6.41
C ASN A 22 -36.76 17.97 6.17
N ASP A 23 -37.04 18.33 4.91
CA ASP A 23 -37.80 19.52 4.50
C ASP A 23 -37.25 20.86 5.04
N LEU A 24 -35.97 20.90 5.45
CA LEU A 24 -35.29 22.12 5.91
C LEU A 24 -34.91 23.05 4.75
N ILE A 25 -34.81 22.52 3.52
CA ILE A 25 -34.55 23.27 2.29
C ILE A 25 -35.41 22.72 1.13
N ALA A 26 -36.00 23.61 0.34
CA ALA A 26 -36.87 23.23 -0.78
C ALA A 26 -36.07 22.62 -1.97
N ARG A 27 -34.86 23.11 -2.19
CA ARG A 27 -33.97 22.66 -3.28
C ARG A 27 -32.59 22.36 -2.75
N HIS A 28 -31.94 21.33 -3.33
CA HIS A 28 -30.57 21.01 -2.99
C HIS A 28 -29.63 22.03 -3.66
N PRO A 29 -28.86 22.84 -2.90
CA PRO A 29 -28.04 23.95 -3.45
C PRO A 29 -26.96 23.52 -4.47
N MET A 30 -26.61 22.22 -4.46
CA MET A 30 -25.59 21.66 -5.35
C MET A 30 -26.18 20.88 -6.54
N ASP A 31 -27.52 20.90 -6.73
CA ASP A 31 -28.17 20.31 -7.91
C ASP A 31 -27.79 21.17 -9.13
N GLY A 32 -27.28 20.52 -10.16
CA GLY A 32 -26.79 21.18 -11.38
C GLY A 32 -25.34 21.72 -11.31
N VAL A 33 -24.73 21.75 -10.13
CA VAL A 33 -23.31 22.14 -10.03
C VAL A 33 -22.44 20.96 -10.48
N ARG A 34 -21.86 21.07 -11.66
CA ARG A 34 -20.83 20.14 -12.16
C ARG A 34 -19.48 20.60 -11.66
N PHE A 35 -18.95 19.94 -10.66
CA PHE A 35 -17.53 20.08 -10.33
C PHE A 35 -16.73 19.34 -11.39
N THR A 36 -16.14 20.04 -12.31
CA THR A 36 -15.04 19.51 -13.09
C THR A 36 -13.89 19.28 -12.12
N LYS A 37 -13.68 18.02 -11.72
CA LYS A 37 -12.40 17.67 -11.11
C LYS A 37 -11.34 18.13 -12.11
N PRO A 38 -10.34 18.93 -11.70
CA PRO A 38 -9.20 19.15 -12.56
C PRO A 38 -8.73 17.76 -13.01
N VAL A 39 -8.62 17.57 -14.32
CA VAL A 39 -7.99 16.37 -14.86
C VAL A 39 -6.61 16.38 -14.25
N ARG A 40 -6.38 15.54 -13.23
CA ARG A 40 -5.02 15.35 -12.72
C ARG A 40 -4.25 14.85 -13.91
N ALA A 41 -3.24 15.60 -14.32
CA ALA A 41 -2.31 15.13 -15.31
C ALA A 41 -1.86 13.73 -14.90
N VAL A 42 -1.81 12.83 -15.86
CA VAL A 42 -1.42 11.43 -15.64
C VAL A 42 -0.03 11.33 -15.00
N ASP A 43 0.75 12.39 -15.06
CA ASP A 43 2.09 12.56 -14.51
C ASP A 43 2.20 12.56 -12.97
N ASP A 44 1.08 12.56 -12.24
CA ASP A 44 1.09 12.54 -10.77
C ASP A 44 1.24 11.13 -10.15
N ILE A 45 1.36 10.08 -10.95
CA ILE A 45 1.63 8.72 -10.43
C ILE A 45 3.14 8.56 -10.27
N LYS A 46 3.65 9.00 -9.14
CA LYS A 46 5.07 8.87 -8.80
C LYS A 46 5.38 7.42 -8.45
N PHE A 47 6.02 6.73 -9.34
CA PHE A 47 6.73 5.47 -9.07
C PHE A 47 8.21 5.65 -9.46
N LEU A 48 9.07 4.84 -8.90
CA LEU A 48 10.50 4.91 -9.23
C LEU A 48 10.76 4.17 -10.55
N THR A 49 11.59 4.76 -11.41
CA THR A 49 12.20 4.04 -12.53
C THR A 49 13.10 2.91 -11.99
N CYS A 50 13.55 1.97 -12.82
CA CYS A 50 14.49 0.94 -12.36
C CYS A 50 15.79 1.55 -11.84
N ASP A 51 16.31 2.58 -12.52
CA ASP A 51 17.51 3.30 -12.15
C ASP A 51 17.33 4.07 -10.83
N ASP A 52 16.24 4.84 -10.69
CA ASP A 52 15.93 5.55 -9.44
C ASP A 52 15.76 4.60 -8.26
N GLN A 53 15.11 3.44 -8.49
CA GLN A 53 14.93 2.41 -7.47
C GLN A 53 16.27 1.83 -7.02
N GLN A 54 17.16 1.56 -7.95
CA GLN A 54 18.50 1.05 -7.63
C GLN A 54 19.31 2.09 -6.84
N ARG A 55 19.39 3.33 -7.33
CA ARG A 55 20.09 4.44 -6.63
C ARG A 55 19.51 4.68 -5.24
N PHE A 56 18.19 4.68 -5.12
CA PHE A 56 17.52 4.80 -3.82
C PHE A 56 17.93 3.68 -2.86
N LEU A 57 17.89 2.41 -3.31
CA LEU A 57 18.23 1.27 -2.46
C LEU A 57 19.69 1.26 -2.04
N GLU A 58 20.61 1.68 -2.89
CA GLU A 58 22.05 1.80 -2.57
C GLU A 58 22.30 2.79 -1.42
N VAL A 59 21.60 3.93 -1.41
CA VAL A 59 21.67 4.90 -0.32
C VAL A 59 20.89 4.39 0.91
N ALA A 60 19.70 3.87 0.70
CA ALA A 60 18.81 3.44 1.78
C ALA A 60 19.34 2.26 2.61
N GLN A 61 20.23 1.41 2.06
CA GLN A 61 20.86 0.30 2.78
C GLN A 61 21.55 0.74 4.09
N ARG A 62 22.06 1.96 4.14
CA ARG A 62 22.73 2.52 5.33
C ARG A 62 21.74 3.12 6.33
N SER A 63 20.46 3.14 5.99
CA SER A 63 19.40 3.74 6.78
C SER A 63 18.79 2.73 7.78
N HIS A 64 18.47 3.23 8.96
CA HIS A 64 17.73 2.44 9.97
C HIS A 64 16.30 2.08 9.53
N ASN A 65 15.74 2.73 8.50
CA ASN A 65 14.43 2.43 7.92
C ASN A 65 14.51 1.57 6.64
N TYR A 66 15.69 1.06 6.28
CA TYR A 66 15.86 0.26 5.07
C TYR A 66 14.87 -0.91 4.97
N ASN A 67 14.73 -1.67 6.05
CA ASN A 67 13.86 -2.85 6.08
C ASN A 67 12.39 -2.51 5.81
N GLN A 68 11.92 -1.35 6.28
CA GLN A 68 10.56 -0.88 6.04
C GLN A 68 10.34 -0.51 4.57
N TYR A 69 11.29 0.21 3.97
CA TYR A 69 11.23 0.59 2.56
C TYR A 69 11.31 -0.62 1.65
N ALA A 70 12.27 -1.51 1.91
CA ALA A 70 12.45 -2.74 1.15
C ALA A 70 11.23 -3.67 1.27
N LEU A 71 10.65 -3.82 2.46
CA LEU A 71 9.46 -4.65 2.64
C LEU A 71 8.26 -4.12 1.84
N ILE A 72 8.06 -2.81 1.76
CA ILE A 72 6.97 -2.24 0.94
C ILE A 72 7.23 -2.50 -0.55
N LEU A 73 8.47 -2.38 -1.02
CA LEU A 73 8.84 -2.70 -2.40
C LEU A 73 8.67 -4.18 -2.75
N GLU A 74 8.72 -5.08 -1.78
CA GLU A 74 8.55 -6.53 -1.98
C GLU A 74 7.10 -7.03 -1.79
N THR A 75 6.25 -6.29 -1.07
CA THR A 75 4.92 -6.75 -0.67
C THR A 75 3.79 -5.84 -1.11
N GLY A 76 4.09 -4.60 -1.48
CA GLY A 76 3.09 -3.60 -1.81
C GLY A 76 2.20 -3.20 -0.63
N LEU A 77 2.63 -3.35 0.61
CA LEU A 77 1.90 -2.91 1.80
C LEU A 77 1.64 -1.40 1.78
N ARG A 78 0.50 -0.98 2.33
CA ARG A 78 0.30 0.44 2.66
C ARG A 78 1.14 0.79 3.89
N THR A 79 1.54 2.05 4.02
CA THR A 79 2.36 2.50 5.16
C THR A 79 1.72 2.14 6.50
N GLY A 80 0.41 2.38 6.68
CA GLY A 80 -0.29 2.03 7.92
C GLY A 80 -0.44 0.51 8.15
N GLU A 81 -0.46 -0.30 7.08
CA GLU A 81 -0.43 -1.77 7.17
C GLU A 81 0.96 -2.25 7.62
N MET A 82 2.03 -1.64 7.09
CA MET A 82 3.40 -1.94 7.48
C MET A 82 3.69 -1.51 8.93
N ILE A 83 3.26 -0.30 9.34
CA ILE A 83 3.44 0.18 10.72
C ILE A 83 2.67 -0.72 11.70
N GLY A 84 1.45 -1.15 11.34
CA GLY A 84 0.60 -2.01 12.17
C GLY A 84 0.89 -3.50 12.04
N LEU A 85 1.97 -3.89 11.35
CA LEU A 85 2.34 -5.29 11.18
C LEU A 85 2.84 -5.88 12.49
N THR A 86 2.24 -6.98 12.92
CA THR A 86 2.59 -7.71 14.14
C THR A 86 3.09 -9.11 13.81
N TRP A 87 3.83 -9.72 14.71
CA TRP A 87 4.44 -11.04 14.50
C TRP A 87 3.42 -12.17 14.30
N ASP A 88 2.25 -12.09 14.93
CA ASP A 88 1.13 -13.02 14.73
C ASP A 88 0.58 -13.06 13.30
N ALA A 89 0.86 -12.02 12.52
CA ALA A 89 0.45 -11.90 11.13
C ALA A 89 1.44 -12.53 10.14
N ILE A 90 2.56 -13.07 10.60
CA ILE A 90 3.64 -13.65 9.79
C ILE A 90 3.72 -15.15 10.04
N ASP A 91 3.55 -15.93 8.98
CA ASP A 91 3.75 -17.38 8.99
C ASP A 91 5.05 -17.71 8.24
N PHE A 92 6.12 -17.99 8.99
CA PHE A 92 7.43 -18.31 8.42
C PHE A 92 7.47 -19.66 7.73
N GLU A 93 6.66 -20.64 8.17
CA GLU A 93 6.60 -21.98 7.56
C GLU A 93 5.92 -21.89 6.18
N LYS A 94 4.74 -21.22 6.11
CA LYS A 94 4.03 -21.01 4.85
C LYS A 94 4.60 -19.87 4.03
N ARG A 95 5.56 -19.14 4.58
CA ARG A 95 6.15 -17.93 3.95
C ARG A 95 5.09 -16.92 3.51
N THR A 96 4.21 -16.56 4.43
CA THR A 96 3.11 -15.63 4.15
C THR A 96 3.01 -14.53 5.20
N LEU A 97 2.45 -13.39 4.78
CA LEU A 97 2.11 -12.26 5.61
C LEU A 97 0.63 -11.95 5.44
N THR A 98 -0.11 -11.83 6.54
CA THR A 98 -1.54 -11.52 6.54
C THR A 98 -1.81 -10.08 6.96
N VAL A 99 -2.47 -9.32 6.09
CA VAL A 99 -2.91 -7.96 6.39
C VAL A 99 -4.29 -8.02 7.03
N ASN A 100 -4.36 -7.80 8.33
CA ASN A 100 -5.60 -7.86 9.13
C ASN A 100 -5.81 -6.63 10.01
N LYS A 101 -4.84 -5.73 10.11
CA LYS A 101 -4.91 -4.50 10.92
C LYS A 101 -4.07 -3.37 10.32
N THR A 102 -4.29 -2.16 10.79
CA THR A 102 -3.53 -0.96 10.43
C THR A 102 -3.24 -0.15 11.69
N LEU A 103 -2.15 0.60 11.67
CA LEU A 103 -1.79 1.53 12.74
C LEU A 103 -1.44 2.88 12.13
N GLU A 104 -2.00 3.96 12.67
CA GLU A 104 -1.75 5.32 12.22
C GLU A 104 -1.62 6.28 13.41
N PHE A 105 -0.76 7.28 13.29
CA PHE A 105 -0.66 8.36 14.27
C PHE A 105 -1.60 9.51 13.90
N ARG A 106 -2.50 9.87 14.81
CA ARG A 106 -3.42 10.98 14.66
C ARG A 106 -2.76 12.28 15.17
N HIS A 107 -2.17 13.04 14.25
CA HIS A 107 -1.39 14.24 14.59
C HIS A 107 -2.20 15.30 15.35
N ALA A 108 -3.46 15.54 14.99
CA ALA A 108 -4.32 16.52 15.64
C ALA A 108 -4.62 16.17 17.11
N GLN A 109 -4.79 14.88 17.40
CA GLN A 109 -5.11 14.37 18.74
C GLN A 109 -3.90 13.78 19.47
N LYS A 110 -2.74 13.69 18.80
CA LYS A 110 -1.48 13.20 19.34
C LYS A 110 -1.53 11.78 19.94
N TYR A 111 -2.28 10.87 19.30
CA TYR A 111 -2.33 9.48 19.75
C TYR A 111 -2.22 8.48 18.58
N TRP A 112 -1.88 7.22 18.90
CA TRP A 112 -1.88 6.10 17.99
C TRP A 112 -3.29 5.50 17.91
N ARG A 113 -3.75 5.22 16.68
CA ARG A 113 -5.02 4.58 16.42
C ARG A 113 -4.77 3.27 15.67
N ALA A 114 -5.09 2.15 16.31
CA ALA A 114 -5.24 0.87 15.64
C ALA A 114 -6.62 0.79 14.94
N GLY A 115 -6.71 0.00 13.89
CA GLY A 115 -7.97 -0.20 13.20
C GLY A 115 -7.92 -1.37 12.21
N PRO A 116 -9.10 -1.78 11.73
CA PRO A 116 -9.18 -2.76 10.66
C PRO A 116 -8.70 -2.15 9.34
N PRO A 117 -8.32 -2.97 8.36
CA PRO A 117 -8.07 -2.50 7.00
C PRO A 117 -9.27 -1.71 6.44
N LYS A 118 -8.99 -0.73 5.58
CA LYS A 118 -9.99 0.25 5.10
C LYS A 118 -11.23 -0.37 4.46
N THR A 119 -11.09 -1.50 3.79
CA THR A 119 -12.18 -2.23 3.12
C THR A 119 -12.06 -3.72 3.41
N GLN A 120 -13.14 -4.49 3.18
CA GLN A 120 -13.15 -5.94 3.31
C GLN A 120 -12.08 -6.60 2.40
N GLN A 121 -11.90 -6.09 1.19
CA GLN A 121 -10.91 -6.59 0.22
C GLN A 121 -9.47 -6.30 0.64
N SER A 122 -9.26 -5.39 1.58
CA SER A 122 -7.92 -5.09 2.11
C SER A 122 -7.40 -6.18 3.04
N TYR A 123 -8.27 -7.04 3.61
CA TYR A 123 -7.84 -8.26 4.30
C TYR A 123 -7.31 -9.24 3.26
N ARG A 124 -6.06 -9.63 3.39
CA ARG A 124 -5.40 -10.48 2.41
C ARG A 124 -4.19 -11.16 3.00
N THR A 125 -3.82 -12.28 2.43
CA THR A 125 -2.55 -12.97 2.69
C THR A 125 -1.65 -12.79 1.48
N ILE A 126 -0.42 -12.36 1.71
CA ILE A 126 0.60 -12.07 0.70
C ILE A 126 1.70 -13.12 0.83
N PRO A 127 2.00 -13.92 -0.22
CA PRO A 127 3.19 -14.75 -0.25
C PRO A 127 4.45 -13.88 -0.17
N LEU A 128 5.43 -14.30 0.61
CA LEU A 128 6.68 -13.57 0.78
C LEU A 128 7.69 -13.96 -0.31
N THR A 129 8.29 -12.95 -0.94
CA THR A 129 9.51 -13.13 -1.73
C THR A 129 10.66 -13.57 -0.81
N ASN A 130 11.74 -14.14 -1.37
CA ASN A 130 12.91 -14.48 -0.59
C ASN A 130 13.43 -13.29 0.22
N ARG A 131 13.54 -12.13 -0.44
CA ARG A 131 14.02 -10.89 0.20
C ARG A 131 13.10 -10.42 1.33
N ALA A 132 11.77 -10.44 1.14
CA ALA A 132 10.81 -10.10 2.19
C ALA A 132 10.92 -11.06 3.38
N TYR A 133 11.07 -12.35 3.10
CA TYR A 133 11.28 -13.38 4.13
C TYR A 133 12.56 -13.11 4.91
N ASP A 134 13.68 -12.90 4.24
CA ASP A 134 14.99 -12.68 4.88
C ASP A 134 14.99 -11.41 5.75
N ILE A 135 14.35 -10.32 5.28
CA ILE A 135 14.17 -9.09 6.06
C ILE A 135 13.40 -9.39 7.36
N LEU A 136 12.25 -10.06 7.27
CA LEU A 136 11.42 -10.36 8.43
C LEU A 136 12.10 -11.33 9.38
N LYS A 137 12.79 -12.34 8.85
CA LYS A 137 13.54 -13.35 9.63
C LYS A 137 14.72 -12.71 10.37
N SER A 138 15.48 -11.85 9.72
CA SER A 138 16.57 -11.10 10.36
C SER A 138 16.08 -10.23 11.52
N ILE A 139 14.94 -9.56 11.36
CA ILE A 139 14.35 -8.77 12.45
C ILE A 139 13.86 -9.67 13.57
N TRP A 140 13.23 -10.79 13.25
CA TRP A 140 12.77 -11.79 14.23
C TRP A 140 13.93 -12.33 15.06
N ASP A 141 15.01 -12.76 14.43
CA ASP A 141 16.17 -13.35 15.11
C ASP A 141 16.94 -12.34 15.99
N SER A 142 16.85 -11.06 15.65
CA SER A 142 17.50 -9.99 16.44
C SER A 142 16.63 -9.41 17.57
N ARG A 143 15.36 -9.82 17.71
CA ARG A 143 14.41 -9.16 18.65
C ARG A 143 14.77 -9.37 20.12
N ASP A 144 15.32 -10.53 20.48
CA ASP A 144 15.62 -10.89 21.88
C ASP A 144 16.79 -10.08 22.46
N ASN A 145 17.61 -9.43 21.62
CA ASN A 145 18.70 -8.57 22.05
C ASN A 145 18.26 -7.13 22.40
N ARG A 146 16.95 -6.86 22.45
CA ARG A 146 16.38 -5.52 22.60
C ARG A 146 15.98 -5.25 24.04
N LYS A 147 16.38 -4.09 24.56
CA LYS A 147 15.94 -3.65 25.90
C LYS A 147 14.47 -3.28 25.86
N GLU A 148 13.69 -3.83 26.79
CA GLU A 148 12.27 -3.50 26.93
C GLU A 148 12.06 -2.07 27.44
N SER A 149 11.06 -1.39 26.91
CA SER A 149 10.54 -0.13 27.40
C SER A 149 9.18 -0.34 28.07
N PRO A 150 8.85 0.36 29.16
CA PRO A 150 7.50 0.30 29.76
C PRO A 150 6.37 0.62 28.77
N LEU A 151 6.63 1.41 27.72
CA LEU A 151 5.66 1.75 26.70
C LEU A 151 5.30 0.56 25.78
N LEU A 152 6.11 -0.50 25.76
CA LEU A 152 5.83 -1.71 24.99
C LEU A 152 4.62 -2.50 25.50
N SER A 153 4.16 -2.24 26.72
CA SER A 153 2.97 -2.87 27.28
C SER A 153 1.64 -2.27 26.80
N GLN A 154 1.67 -1.18 26.05
CA GLN A 154 0.44 -0.56 25.55
C GLN A 154 -0.33 -1.48 24.61
N THR A 155 -1.65 -1.53 24.84
CA THR A 155 -2.60 -2.26 24.01
C THR A 155 -3.62 -1.29 23.45
N LEU A 156 -3.85 -1.34 22.14
CA LEU A 156 -4.82 -0.52 21.44
C LEU A 156 -5.99 -1.40 20.98
N GLU A 157 -7.20 -1.02 21.37
CA GLU A 157 -8.40 -1.74 20.96
C GLU A 157 -8.99 -1.16 19.65
N TYR A 158 -9.57 -2.02 18.85
CA TYR A 158 -10.31 -1.64 17.65
C TYR A 158 -11.38 -2.69 17.32
N ILE A 159 -12.39 -2.31 16.56
CA ILE A 159 -13.41 -3.24 16.08
C ILE A 159 -12.94 -3.86 14.77
N ASP A 160 -12.76 -5.18 14.74
CA ASP A 160 -12.46 -5.92 13.51
C ASP A 160 -13.68 -5.88 12.58
N ARG A 161 -13.46 -5.46 11.33
CA ARG A 161 -14.53 -5.27 10.35
C ARG A 161 -15.10 -6.58 9.82
N ARG A 162 -14.38 -7.69 9.94
CA ARG A 162 -14.83 -9.01 9.48
C ARG A 162 -15.74 -9.71 10.48
N THR A 163 -15.39 -9.59 11.74
CA THR A 163 -16.09 -10.28 12.84
C THR A 163 -17.07 -9.39 13.58
N GLY A 164 -16.91 -8.07 13.49
CA GLY A 164 -17.66 -7.09 14.29
C GLY A 164 -17.27 -7.10 15.78
N THR A 165 -16.27 -7.87 16.17
CA THR A 165 -15.80 -8.00 17.55
C THR A 165 -14.66 -7.07 17.87
N THR A 166 -14.46 -6.77 19.16
CA THR A 166 -13.28 -6.05 19.63
C THR A 166 -12.04 -6.91 19.48
N SER A 167 -11.03 -6.34 18.83
CA SER A 167 -9.70 -6.91 18.64
C SER A 167 -8.65 -6.00 19.27
N GLN A 168 -7.48 -6.53 19.55
CA GLN A 168 -6.40 -5.82 20.20
C GLN A 168 -5.14 -5.80 19.34
N LEU A 169 -4.39 -4.70 19.44
CA LEU A 169 -3.02 -4.57 18.93
C LEU A 169 -2.12 -4.26 20.12
N VAL A 170 -1.23 -5.18 20.46
CA VAL A 170 -0.22 -4.99 21.50
C VAL A 170 1.03 -4.38 20.87
N MET A 171 1.51 -3.27 21.40
CA MET A 171 2.63 -2.52 20.80
C MET A 171 3.93 -3.32 20.75
N ARG A 172 4.20 -4.16 21.73
CA ARG A 172 5.40 -5.04 21.75
C ARG A 172 5.42 -6.06 20.62
N ASP A 173 4.25 -6.40 20.06
CA ASP A 173 4.15 -7.40 18.99
C ASP A 173 4.39 -6.81 17.61
N LEU A 174 4.59 -5.47 17.51
CA LEU A 174 4.92 -4.82 16.26
C LEU A 174 6.28 -5.27 15.73
N VAL A 175 6.33 -5.52 14.42
CA VAL A 175 7.57 -5.84 13.71
C VAL A 175 8.52 -4.64 13.68
N PHE A 176 7.99 -3.46 13.41
CA PHE A 176 8.74 -2.22 13.29
C PHE A 176 8.45 -1.27 14.45
N ILE A 177 9.21 -1.40 15.52
CA ILE A 177 9.07 -0.58 16.70
C ILE A 177 10.43 -0.04 17.15
N ASN A 178 10.43 1.18 17.67
CA ASN A 178 11.60 1.72 18.35
C ASN A 178 11.58 1.22 19.81
N TRP A 179 12.44 0.27 20.11
CA TRP A 179 12.51 -0.36 21.43
C TRP A 179 12.91 0.58 22.57
N ARG A 180 13.56 1.71 22.25
CA ARG A 180 13.91 2.72 23.27
C ARG A 180 12.71 3.55 23.70
N THR A 181 11.85 3.91 22.75
CA THR A 181 10.67 4.73 23.00
C THR A 181 9.40 3.91 23.20
N GLY A 182 9.38 2.65 22.76
CA GLY A 182 8.19 1.80 22.76
C GLY A 182 7.16 2.20 21.70
N GLU A 183 7.52 3.06 20.75
CA GLU A 183 6.62 3.54 19.70
C GLU A 183 7.17 3.21 18.29
N PRO A 184 6.31 2.92 17.33
CA PRO A 184 6.70 2.87 15.92
C PRO A 184 6.98 4.28 15.39
N ALA A 185 7.67 4.37 14.25
CA ALA A 185 7.85 5.64 13.57
C ALA A 185 6.54 6.11 12.93
N LYS A 186 6.27 7.42 12.98
CA LYS A 186 5.09 8.04 12.38
C LYS A 186 5.22 8.12 10.86
N ASN A 187 4.09 8.12 10.13
CA ASN A 187 4.09 8.25 8.68
C ASN A 187 4.92 9.45 8.19
N SER A 188 4.72 10.62 8.80
CA SER A 188 5.45 11.84 8.45
C SER A 188 6.95 11.72 8.68
N SER A 189 7.39 10.93 9.66
CA SER A 189 8.83 10.69 9.92
C SER A 189 9.45 9.86 8.79
N TYR A 190 8.70 8.86 8.25
CA TYR A 190 9.16 8.10 7.10
C TYR A 190 9.30 8.98 5.85
N ASP A 191 8.30 9.81 5.54
CA ASP A 191 8.36 10.70 4.36
C ASP A 191 9.47 11.73 4.49
N THR A 192 9.66 12.33 5.67
CA THR A 192 10.77 13.29 5.92
C THR A 192 12.13 12.63 5.74
N HIS A 193 12.27 11.38 6.18
CA HIS A 193 13.52 10.64 6.01
C HIS A 193 13.73 10.20 4.56
N LEU A 194 12.67 9.77 3.87
CA LEU A 194 12.72 9.47 2.43
C LEU A 194 13.22 10.65 1.61
N TYR A 195 12.76 11.88 1.89
CA TYR A 195 13.21 13.07 1.17
C TYR A 195 14.71 13.28 1.28
N LYS A 196 15.29 13.05 2.47
CA LYS A 196 16.75 13.13 2.64
C LYS A 196 17.50 12.07 1.83
N LEU A 197 16.99 10.82 1.82
CA LEU A 197 17.58 9.74 1.04
C LEU A 197 17.45 10.00 -0.48
N CYS A 198 16.36 10.60 -0.94
CA CYS A 198 16.18 11.01 -2.34
C CYS A 198 17.21 12.08 -2.75
N ASP A 199 17.38 13.09 -1.88
CA ASP A 199 18.38 14.15 -2.11
C ASP A 199 19.81 13.56 -2.19
N GLU A 200 20.13 12.61 -1.31
CA GLU A 200 21.42 11.89 -1.27
C GLU A 200 21.62 10.99 -2.50
N ALA A 201 20.55 10.34 -2.97
CA ALA A 201 20.58 9.50 -4.17
C ALA A 201 20.54 10.31 -5.49
N GLY A 202 20.32 11.63 -5.43
CA GLY A 202 20.20 12.49 -6.60
C GLY A 202 18.95 12.18 -7.44
N ILE A 203 17.85 11.81 -6.80
CA ILE A 203 16.56 11.46 -7.45
C ILE A 203 15.43 12.39 -6.98
N ASN A 204 14.35 12.44 -7.74
CA ASN A 204 13.17 13.22 -7.34
C ASN A 204 12.57 12.70 -6.03
N ARG A 205 12.16 13.63 -5.15
CA ARG A 205 11.50 13.28 -3.88
C ARG A 205 10.18 12.58 -4.12
N PHE A 206 9.93 11.52 -3.36
CA PHE A 206 8.69 10.75 -3.37
C PHE A 206 8.25 10.41 -1.94
N CYS A 207 6.98 10.04 -1.74
CA CYS A 207 6.45 9.62 -0.45
C CYS A 207 6.37 8.09 -0.33
N MET A 208 6.15 7.57 0.88
CA MET A 208 6.01 6.13 1.15
C MET A 208 5.04 5.41 0.20
N HIS A 209 3.98 6.09 -0.24
CA HIS A 209 2.99 5.48 -1.12
C HIS A 209 3.53 5.17 -2.52
N ALA A 210 4.55 5.91 -2.97
CA ALA A 210 5.22 5.66 -4.23
C ALA A 210 5.97 4.32 -4.26
N LEU A 211 6.50 3.84 -3.12
CA LEU A 211 7.12 2.51 -3.01
C LEU A 211 6.12 1.40 -3.36
N ARG A 212 4.89 1.52 -2.86
CA ARG A 212 3.82 0.59 -3.22
C ARG A 212 3.42 0.70 -4.70
N HIS A 213 3.44 1.90 -5.27
CA HIS A 213 3.21 2.08 -6.71
C HIS A 213 4.33 1.43 -7.52
N THR A 214 5.58 1.58 -7.08
CA THR A 214 6.74 0.93 -7.70
C THR A 214 6.60 -0.59 -7.68
N TYR A 215 6.25 -1.19 -6.54
CA TYR A 215 5.94 -2.63 -6.47
C TYR A 215 4.91 -3.05 -7.52
N ALA A 216 3.81 -2.30 -7.61
CA ALA A 216 2.74 -2.64 -8.53
C ALA A 216 3.14 -2.49 -10.01
N THR A 217 3.94 -1.45 -10.32
CA THR A 217 4.51 -1.25 -11.67
C THR A 217 5.43 -2.43 -12.03
N ARG A 218 6.38 -2.79 -11.15
CA ARG A 218 7.29 -3.94 -11.37
C ARG A 218 6.54 -5.25 -11.52
N ALA A 219 5.46 -5.47 -10.75
CA ALA A 219 4.63 -6.66 -10.88
C ALA A 219 3.97 -6.75 -12.26
N ILE A 220 3.44 -5.65 -12.81
CA ILE A 220 2.87 -5.63 -14.16
C ILE A 220 3.96 -5.82 -15.23
N GLU A 221 5.09 -5.13 -15.11
CA GLU A 221 6.23 -5.28 -16.01
C GLU A 221 6.77 -6.72 -16.04
N SER A 222 6.71 -7.42 -14.90
CA SER A 222 7.09 -8.85 -14.82
C SER A 222 6.02 -9.81 -15.37
N GLY A 223 4.91 -9.31 -15.92
CA GLY A 223 3.82 -10.11 -16.49
C GLY A 223 2.79 -10.61 -15.46
N MET A 224 2.77 -10.07 -14.23
CA MET A 224 1.75 -10.44 -13.26
C MET A 224 0.37 -10.03 -13.75
N GLN A 225 -0.58 -10.96 -13.74
CA GLN A 225 -1.96 -10.67 -14.14
C GLN A 225 -2.59 -9.58 -13.25
N PRO A 226 -3.24 -8.55 -13.83
CA PRO A 226 -3.85 -7.44 -13.07
C PRO A 226 -4.82 -7.89 -11.98
N LYS A 227 -5.52 -9.01 -12.17
CA LYS A 227 -6.44 -9.58 -11.19
C LYS A 227 -5.71 -10.16 -9.97
N VAL A 228 -4.54 -10.75 -10.17
CA VAL A 228 -3.67 -11.23 -9.09
C VAL A 228 -3.12 -10.05 -8.33
N LEU A 229 -2.59 -9.04 -9.03
CA LEU A 229 -2.10 -7.81 -8.43
C LEU A 229 -3.18 -7.08 -7.63
N GLN A 230 -4.42 -7.00 -8.15
CA GLN A 230 -5.57 -6.44 -7.41
C GLN A 230 -5.74 -7.10 -6.05
N LYS A 231 -5.68 -8.45 -5.99
CA LYS A 231 -5.79 -9.22 -4.74
C LYS A 231 -4.62 -8.93 -3.81
N LEU A 232 -3.39 -8.96 -4.31
CA LEU A 232 -2.17 -8.69 -3.52
C LEU A 232 -2.17 -7.27 -2.94
N LEU A 233 -2.62 -6.29 -3.69
CA LEU A 233 -2.73 -4.90 -3.22
C LEU A 233 -3.97 -4.67 -2.34
N GLY A 234 -4.97 -5.53 -2.36
CA GLY A 234 -6.24 -5.31 -1.65
C GLY A 234 -7.01 -4.10 -2.19
N HIS A 235 -7.08 -3.95 -3.51
CA HIS A 235 -7.90 -2.94 -4.16
C HIS A 235 -9.34 -3.41 -4.29
N ALA A 236 -10.28 -2.58 -3.85
CA ALA A 236 -11.71 -2.89 -3.93
C ALA A 236 -12.22 -3.04 -5.38
N SER A 237 -11.60 -2.34 -6.33
CA SER A 237 -11.94 -2.37 -7.74
C SER A 237 -10.72 -2.65 -8.61
N ILE A 238 -10.90 -3.50 -9.63
CA ILE A 238 -9.89 -3.75 -10.67
C ILE A 238 -9.58 -2.45 -11.44
N LYS A 239 -10.58 -1.56 -11.60
CA LYS A 239 -10.40 -0.26 -12.22
C LYS A 239 -9.29 0.55 -11.53
N THR A 240 -9.22 0.51 -10.19
CA THR A 240 -8.16 1.19 -9.44
C THR A 240 -6.77 0.66 -9.80
N THR A 241 -6.64 -0.62 -10.12
CA THR A 241 -5.39 -1.22 -10.58
C THR A 241 -5.13 -0.86 -12.03
N MET A 242 -6.12 -0.99 -12.90
CA MET A 242 -5.98 -0.72 -14.34
C MET A 242 -5.71 0.76 -14.63
N ASP A 243 -6.50 1.69 -14.09
CA ASP A 243 -6.36 3.13 -14.35
C ASP A 243 -4.95 3.67 -13.96
N ARG A 244 -4.25 3.00 -13.07
CA ARG A 244 -2.91 3.40 -12.61
C ARG A 244 -1.77 2.79 -13.41
N TYR A 245 -2.00 1.64 -14.06
CA TYR A 245 -0.92 0.85 -14.67
C TYR A 245 -1.13 0.56 -16.17
N VAL A 246 -2.20 1.10 -16.78
CA VAL A 246 -2.48 0.96 -18.23
C VAL A 246 -1.32 1.49 -19.10
N HIS A 247 -0.62 2.53 -18.63
CA HIS A 247 0.51 3.10 -19.38
C HIS A 247 1.69 2.13 -19.51
N VAL A 248 1.87 1.22 -18.55
CA VAL A 248 2.94 0.21 -18.57
C VAL A 248 2.66 -0.88 -19.62
N THR A 249 1.38 -1.10 -19.97
CA THR A 249 0.98 -2.17 -20.90
C THR A 249 1.08 -1.77 -22.37
N THR A 250 1.19 -0.47 -22.69
CA THR A 250 1.22 0.00 -24.10
C THR A 250 2.55 -0.37 -24.77
N ASP A 251 3.67 -0.28 -24.06
CA ASP A 251 5.00 -0.63 -24.57
C ASP A 251 5.23 -2.16 -24.67
N SER A 252 4.32 -2.96 -24.11
CA SER A 252 4.43 -4.43 -24.06
C SER A 252 3.49 -5.15 -25.04
N LEU A 253 2.76 -4.44 -25.92
CA LEU A 253 1.85 -5.10 -26.88
C LEU A 253 2.58 -6.10 -27.78
N ASP A 254 3.70 -5.71 -28.35
CA ASP A 254 4.51 -6.59 -29.20
C ASP A 254 5.06 -7.79 -28.39
N GLN A 255 5.46 -7.56 -27.16
CA GLN A 255 5.95 -8.61 -26.28
C GLN A 255 4.84 -9.57 -25.85
N ALA A 256 3.64 -9.05 -25.57
CA ALA A 256 2.46 -9.85 -25.27
C ALA A 256 2.03 -10.71 -26.46
N VAL A 257 2.07 -10.18 -27.69
CA VAL A 257 1.77 -10.93 -28.91
C VAL A 257 2.80 -12.03 -29.13
N ARG A 258 4.10 -11.74 -28.99
CA ARG A 258 5.17 -12.75 -29.08
C ARG A 258 5.06 -13.84 -28.01
N GLN A 259 4.69 -13.49 -26.78
CA GLN A 259 4.41 -14.48 -25.73
C GLN A 259 3.18 -15.34 -26.05
N PHE A 260 2.13 -14.75 -26.62
CA PHE A 260 0.96 -15.48 -27.07
C PHE A 260 1.31 -16.46 -28.18
N GLU A 261 2.07 -16.01 -29.18
CA GLU A 261 2.57 -16.88 -30.28
C GLU A 261 3.40 -18.04 -29.73
N SER A 262 4.32 -17.78 -28.78
CA SER A 262 5.20 -18.82 -28.22
C SER A 262 4.47 -19.85 -27.35
N LYS A 263 3.36 -19.48 -26.71
CA LYS A 263 2.59 -20.35 -25.79
C LYS A 263 1.29 -20.87 -26.37
N GLY A 264 0.75 -20.25 -27.39
CA GLY A 264 -0.60 -20.51 -27.88
C GLY A 264 -0.75 -21.48 -29.02
N PHE A 265 0.26 -21.67 -29.88
CA PHE A 265 0.13 -22.41 -31.12
C PHE A 265 1.24 -23.42 -31.41
N SER A 266 2.29 -23.52 -30.65
CA SER A 266 3.41 -24.43 -30.89
C SER A 266 3.04 -25.92 -30.81
N ASP A 267 1.92 -26.27 -30.14
CA ASP A 267 1.51 -27.67 -29.94
C ASP A 267 0.30 -28.11 -30.78
N ILE A 268 -0.29 -27.23 -31.59
CA ILE A 268 -1.36 -27.61 -32.51
C ILE A 268 -0.75 -28.08 -33.81
N LYS A 269 -0.47 -29.36 -33.89
CA LYS A 269 -0.22 -30.01 -35.20
C LYS A 269 -1.49 -29.91 -36.02
N LEU A 270 -1.55 -28.96 -36.96
CA LEU A 270 -2.53 -28.95 -38.04
C LEU A 270 -2.32 -30.22 -38.86
N ASN A 271 -3.11 -31.24 -38.61
CA ASN A 271 -3.22 -32.39 -39.50
C ASN A 271 -3.85 -31.91 -40.83
N ALA A 272 -3.02 -31.39 -41.70
CA ALA A 272 -3.39 -31.19 -43.10
C ALA A 272 -3.48 -32.59 -43.76
N LYS A 273 -4.62 -33.24 -43.57
CA LYS A 273 -5.13 -34.21 -44.54
C LYS A 273 -6.16 -33.50 -45.39
N MET A 274 -5.72 -32.91 -46.45
CA MET A 274 -6.55 -32.70 -47.64
C MET A 274 -5.99 -33.57 -48.72
N ALA A 275 -6.71 -34.65 -48.98
CA ALA A 275 -6.69 -35.39 -50.25
C ALA A 275 -7.57 -34.65 -51.25
#